data_54cf440762ae99c7fa682718f52dc19b
#
_entry.id   54cf440762ae99c7fa682718f52dc19b
#
_cell.length_a   1.000
_cell.length_b   1.000
_cell.length_c   1.000
_cell.angle_alpha   90.00
_cell.angle_beta   90.00
_cell.angle_gamma   90.00
#
_symmetry.space_group_name_H-M   'P 1'
#
loop_
_entity.id
_entity.type
_entity.pdbx_description
1 polymer ?
#
loop_
_entity_poly.entity_id
_entity_poly.type
_entity_poly.pdbx_seq_one_letter_code
_entity_poly.pdbx_strand_id
1 'polypeptide(L)'
;MAIEGKGPYEIARILASEKVERPSYYLAQRGLGKHKTSYNPDEPYTWRGGTVADILSKPEYIGHTVNFRTYKESYKDKHSKMTPKEDLVIFENTQEAIIDKETWERVQTLRKTIRRTDTIGTANPLTGLMFCADCGAKMYNHRGKAGNARDWAGRPTGKKRPDRDEYNCSRYDLGNQHFDDYCTTHLIRTAVVNELLLEAIKEVCDYAQNNEAEFMAQVCSASEDRQAKAAKAI
;
A
#
# COMPACT_ATOMS: atom_id res chain seq x y z
N MET A 1 3.15 9.42 8.72
CA MET A 1 3.28 9.31 7.25
C MET A 1 2.78 7.94 6.72
N ALA A 2 3.42 6.79 7.01
CA ALA A 2 2.98 5.49 6.47
C ALA A 2 1.59 5.06 6.96
N ILE A 3 1.27 5.27 8.24
CA ILE A 3 -0.05 5.04 8.84
C ILE A 3 -1.13 5.92 8.19
N GLU A 4 -0.77 7.13 7.78
CA GLU A 4 -1.64 8.06 7.04
C GLU A 4 -1.85 7.66 5.58
N GLY A 5 -1.28 6.52 5.18
CA GLY A 5 -1.42 5.97 3.84
C GLY A 5 -0.48 6.55 2.78
N LYS A 6 0.54 7.34 3.17
CA LYS A 6 1.54 7.84 2.23
C LYS A 6 2.41 6.70 1.71
N GLY A 7 2.61 6.65 0.40
CA GLY A 7 3.45 5.65 -0.25
C GLY A 7 4.95 5.92 -0.07
N PRO A 8 5.83 4.91 -0.26
CA PRO A 8 7.28 5.06 -0.07
C PRO A 8 7.91 6.18 -0.91
N TYR A 9 7.45 6.38 -2.13
CA TYR A 9 7.95 7.46 -3.01
C TYR A 9 7.51 8.84 -2.54
N GLU A 10 6.30 8.96 -2.02
CA GLU A 10 5.79 10.21 -1.45
C GLU A 10 6.55 10.55 -0.16
N ILE A 11 6.75 9.56 0.73
CA ILE A 11 7.55 9.73 1.95
C ILE A 11 8.97 10.16 1.60
N ALA A 12 9.61 9.52 0.61
CA ALA A 12 10.94 9.90 0.15
C ALA A 12 11.01 11.36 -0.30
N ARG A 13 9.99 11.82 -1.03
CA ARG A 13 9.90 13.23 -1.48
C ARG A 13 9.72 14.20 -0.31
N ILE A 14 8.91 13.83 0.69
CA ILE A 14 8.72 14.65 1.89
C ILE A 14 10.04 14.75 2.67
N LEU A 15 10.71 13.64 2.95
CA LEU A 15 12.00 13.62 3.65
C LEU A 15 13.06 14.45 2.93
N ALA A 16 13.09 14.40 1.58
CA ALA A 16 13.98 15.24 0.78
C ALA A 16 13.64 16.73 0.92
N SER A 17 12.35 17.10 0.90
CA SER A 17 11.92 18.49 1.05
C SER A 17 12.19 19.06 2.45
N GLU A 18 12.10 18.22 3.48
CA GLU A 18 12.41 18.55 4.87
C GLU A 18 13.93 18.52 5.16
N LYS A 19 14.75 18.23 4.15
CA LYS A 19 16.22 18.15 4.26
C LYS A 19 16.68 17.15 5.33
N VAL A 20 16.00 16.01 5.43
CA VAL A 20 16.43 14.89 6.27
C VAL A 20 17.57 14.16 5.57
N GLU A 21 18.70 13.98 6.24
CA GLU A 21 19.84 13.25 5.67
C GLU A 21 19.48 11.79 5.36
N ARG A 22 19.86 11.32 4.17
CA ARG A 22 19.68 9.89 3.84
C ARG A 22 20.63 9.01 4.68
N PRO A 23 20.26 7.77 5.01
CA PRO A 23 21.04 6.90 5.91
C PRO A 23 22.51 6.72 5.48
N SER A 24 22.77 6.56 4.19
CA SER A 24 24.14 6.38 3.69
C SER A 24 25.00 7.62 3.89
N TYR A 25 24.45 8.82 3.74
CA TYR A 25 25.14 10.07 4.00
C TYR A 25 25.43 10.24 5.49
N TYR A 26 24.41 10.04 6.34
CA TYR A 26 24.52 10.10 7.79
C TYR A 26 25.63 9.18 8.33
N LEU A 27 25.67 7.92 7.87
CA LEU A 27 26.67 6.93 8.29
C LEU A 27 28.08 7.29 7.77
N ALA A 28 28.19 7.76 6.52
CA ALA A 28 29.47 8.14 5.93
C ALA A 28 30.12 9.32 6.66
N GLN A 29 29.34 10.35 7.01
CA GLN A 29 29.83 11.52 7.76
C GLN A 29 30.37 11.15 9.14
N ARG A 30 29.78 10.12 9.77
CA ARG A 30 30.19 9.64 11.10
C ARG A 30 31.25 8.53 11.06
N GLY A 31 31.72 8.19 9.87
CA GLY A 31 32.71 7.14 9.68
C GLY A 31 32.19 5.73 9.97
N LEU A 32 30.88 5.55 10.01
CA LEU A 32 30.22 4.29 10.30
C LEU A 32 29.91 3.50 9.03
N GLY A 33 30.03 2.17 9.12
CA GLY A 33 29.70 1.26 8.02
C GLY A 33 30.65 1.35 6.81
N LYS A 34 30.24 0.75 5.69
CA LYS A 34 31.01 0.67 4.44
C LYS A 34 30.68 1.80 3.46
N HIS A 35 30.01 2.86 3.91
CA HIS A 35 29.46 3.89 3.02
C HIS A 35 30.45 5.01 2.66
N LYS A 36 31.64 5.07 3.28
CA LYS A 36 32.63 6.12 3.06
C LYS A 36 33.04 6.33 1.59
N THR A 37 33.06 5.23 0.82
CA THR A 37 33.53 5.26 -0.58
C THR A 37 32.40 5.28 -1.61
N SER A 38 31.15 5.06 -1.20
CA SER A 38 30.00 4.86 -2.10
C SER A 38 28.90 5.92 -1.98
N TYR A 39 29.06 6.91 -1.09
CA TYR A 39 28.07 7.96 -0.96
C TYR A 39 28.39 9.15 -1.86
N ASN A 40 27.36 9.84 -2.33
CA ASN A 40 27.51 11.10 -3.04
C ASN A 40 27.43 12.26 -2.02
N PRO A 41 28.51 13.03 -1.81
CA PRO A 41 28.54 14.15 -0.87
C PRO A 41 27.62 15.31 -1.29
N ASP A 42 27.38 15.47 -2.59
CA ASP A 42 26.60 16.58 -3.14
C ASP A 42 25.08 16.35 -3.00
N GLU A 43 24.67 15.12 -2.64
CA GLU A 43 23.26 14.74 -2.57
C GLU A 43 22.86 14.19 -1.19
N PRO A 44 22.97 14.97 -0.11
CA PRO A 44 22.69 14.49 1.25
C PRO A 44 21.24 14.10 1.49
N TYR A 45 20.31 14.72 0.77
CA TYR A 45 18.86 14.61 0.98
C TYR A 45 18.13 13.84 -0.12
N THR A 46 18.85 13.19 -1.04
CA THR A 46 18.26 12.45 -2.15
C THR A 46 17.76 11.09 -1.67
N TRP A 47 16.55 11.08 -1.11
CA TRP A 47 15.87 9.86 -0.73
C TRP A 47 15.29 9.12 -1.94
N ARG A 48 15.38 7.80 -1.90
CA ARG A 48 14.77 6.92 -2.91
C ARG A 48 13.60 6.17 -2.29
N GLY A 49 12.50 6.02 -3.04
CA GLY A 49 11.33 5.27 -2.59
C GLY A 49 11.66 3.81 -2.22
N GLY A 50 12.60 3.17 -2.92
CA GLY A 50 13.09 1.84 -2.57
C GLY A 50 13.71 1.79 -1.17
N THR A 51 14.55 2.77 -0.81
CA THR A 51 15.15 2.85 0.53
C THR A 51 14.08 2.97 1.63
N VAL A 52 13.05 3.80 1.40
CA VAL A 52 11.93 3.92 2.33
C VAL A 52 11.13 2.61 2.41
N ALA A 53 10.88 1.96 1.27
CA ALA A 53 10.19 0.68 1.23
C ALA A 53 10.95 -0.41 2.03
N ASP A 54 12.27 -0.43 1.90
CA ASP A 54 13.13 -1.35 2.66
C ASP A 54 13.07 -1.06 4.17
N ILE A 55 13.15 0.21 4.58
CA ILE A 55 13.00 0.62 5.99
C ILE A 55 11.66 0.13 6.55
N LEU A 56 10.56 0.41 5.85
CA LEU A 56 9.22 0.04 6.28
C LEU A 56 8.98 -1.49 6.35
N SER A 57 9.82 -2.29 5.71
CA SER A 57 9.68 -3.76 5.69
C SER A 57 10.52 -4.49 6.74
N LYS A 58 11.37 -3.78 7.48
CA LYS A 58 12.34 -4.39 8.39
C LYS A 58 11.74 -4.73 9.76
N PRO A 59 11.67 -6.01 10.14
CA PRO A 59 11.19 -6.40 11.47
C PRO A 59 12.17 -6.05 12.59
N GLU A 60 13.38 -5.57 12.28
CA GLU A 60 14.33 -5.08 13.27
C GLU A 60 13.78 -3.87 14.03
N TYR A 61 12.85 -3.10 13.45
CA TYR A 61 12.22 -1.98 14.14
C TYR A 61 11.26 -2.39 15.26
N ILE A 62 10.79 -3.64 15.25
CA ILE A 62 9.98 -4.22 16.34
C ILE A 62 10.80 -5.13 17.27
N GLY A 63 12.13 -4.96 17.25
CA GLY A 63 13.01 -5.64 18.20
C GLY A 63 13.51 -7.02 17.74
N HIS A 64 13.30 -7.43 16.50
CA HIS A 64 13.74 -8.71 15.96
C HIS A 64 15.11 -8.60 15.29
N THR A 65 15.85 -9.70 15.24
CA THR A 65 17.07 -9.82 14.43
C THR A 65 16.85 -10.83 13.31
N VAL A 66 17.14 -10.43 12.06
CA VAL A 66 16.98 -11.30 10.88
C VAL A 66 18.34 -11.62 10.30
N ASN A 67 18.70 -12.91 10.33
CA ASN A 67 19.95 -13.41 9.78
C ASN A 67 19.71 -14.14 8.44
N PHE A 68 20.82 -14.40 7.73
CA PHE A 68 20.86 -15.15 6.47
C PHE A 68 19.96 -14.57 5.35
N ARG A 69 19.86 -13.23 5.26
CA ARG A 69 19.08 -12.54 4.19
C ARG A 69 19.56 -12.85 2.79
N THR A 70 20.83 -13.24 2.67
CA THR A 70 21.44 -13.63 1.39
C THR A 70 22.27 -14.88 1.57
N TYR A 71 22.33 -15.70 0.53
CA TYR A 71 23.16 -16.90 0.49
C TYR A 71 23.92 -16.97 -0.83
N LYS A 72 24.95 -17.82 -0.87
CA LYS A 72 25.67 -18.21 -2.08
C LYS A 72 25.56 -19.71 -2.25
N GLU A 73 25.24 -20.17 -3.46
CA GLU A 73 25.16 -21.61 -3.76
C GLU A 73 26.55 -22.28 -3.69
N SER A 74 27.59 -21.52 -4.03
CA SER A 74 28.96 -21.99 -3.97
C SER A 74 29.89 -20.86 -3.51
N TYR A 75 31.00 -21.20 -2.87
CA TYR A 75 32.04 -20.24 -2.52
C TYR A 75 32.66 -19.56 -3.75
N LYS A 76 32.54 -20.16 -4.93
CA LYS A 76 33.01 -19.59 -6.22
C LYS A 76 32.05 -18.55 -6.79
N ASP A 77 30.79 -18.51 -6.32
CA ASP A 77 29.82 -17.56 -6.82
C ASP A 77 30.17 -16.15 -6.41
N LYS A 78 30.30 -15.27 -7.39
CA LYS A 78 30.56 -13.83 -7.18
C LYS A 78 29.30 -13.11 -6.69
N HIS A 79 28.10 -13.60 -7.02
CA HIS A 79 26.82 -12.98 -6.70
C HIS A 79 26.11 -13.71 -5.57
N SER A 80 25.56 -12.94 -4.62
CA SER A 80 24.67 -13.46 -3.58
C SER A 80 23.23 -13.46 -4.09
N LYS A 81 22.48 -14.50 -3.76
CA LYS A 81 21.02 -14.58 -3.98
C LYS A 81 20.28 -14.20 -2.71
N MET A 82 19.07 -13.64 -2.84
CA MET A 82 18.20 -13.38 -1.70
C MET A 82 17.65 -14.71 -1.18
N THR A 83 17.68 -14.87 0.13
CA THR A 83 17.09 -16.03 0.80
C THR A 83 15.56 -15.94 0.72
N PRO A 84 14.86 -17.03 0.37
CA PRO A 84 13.41 -17.10 0.46
C PRO A 84 12.93 -16.73 1.87
N LYS A 85 11.74 -16.15 1.99
CA LYS A 85 11.21 -15.69 3.28
C LYS A 85 11.07 -16.82 4.30
N GLU A 86 10.79 -18.02 3.83
CA GLU A 86 10.59 -19.24 4.62
C GLU A 86 11.89 -19.74 5.25
N ASP A 87 13.04 -19.44 4.62
CA ASP A 87 14.37 -19.87 5.08
C ASP A 87 15.08 -18.80 5.89
N LEU A 88 14.43 -17.65 6.14
CA LEU A 88 15.00 -16.59 6.98
C LEU A 88 15.02 -17.01 8.44
N VAL A 89 16.16 -16.85 9.10
CA VAL A 89 16.26 -17.08 10.54
C VAL A 89 15.96 -15.79 11.28
N ILE A 90 14.85 -15.78 11.99
CA ILE A 90 14.37 -14.62 12.76
C ILE A 90 14.49 -14.95 14.24
N PHE A 91 15.23 -14.13 14.96
CA PHE A 91 15.28 -14.16 16.42
C PHE A 91 14.40 -13.04 16.95
N GLU A 92 13.36 -13.41 17.67
CA GLU A 92 12.39 -12.46 18.19
C GLU A 92 12.90 -11.77 19.47
N ASN A 93 12.54 -10.49 19.62
CA ASN A 93 12.78 -9.69 20.83
C ASN A 93 14.24 -9.69 21.31
N THR A 94 15.19 -9.61 20.39
CA THR A 94 16.62 -9.57 20.69
C THR A 94 17.12 -8.17 21.09
N GLN A 95 16.33 -7.15 20.84
CA GLN A 95 16.63 -5.75 21.14
C GLN A 95 15.36 -4.99 21.48
N GLU A 96 15.51 -3.81 22.08
CA GLU A 96 14.38 -2.93 22.38
C GLU A 96 13.68 -2.50 21.08
N ALA A 97 12.35 -2.63 21.06
CA ALA A 97 11.54 -2.23 19.91
C ALA A 97 11.47 -0.70 19.79
N ILE A 98 11.75 -0.18 18.61
CA ILE A 98 11.61 1.26 18.28
C ILE A 98 10.16 1.60 17.98
N ILE A 99 9.43 0.64 17.40
CA ILE A 99 8.03 0.75 17.01
C ILE A 99 7.28 -0.44 17.61
N ASP A 100 6.09 -0.23 18.12
CA ASP A 100 5.23 -1.31 18.60
C ASP A 100 4.80 -2.24 17.45
N LYS A 101 4.56 -3.50 17.80
CA LYS A 101 4.20 -4.55 16.83
C LYS A 101 2.90 -4.24 16.10
N GLU A 102 1.91 -3.69 16.80
CA GLU A 102 0.59 -3.37 16.22
C GLU A 102 0.72 -2.29 15.12
N THR A 103 1.44 -1.22 15.41
CA THR A 103 1.74 -0.15 14.43
C THR A 103 2.46 -0.72 13.20
N TRP A 104 3.44 -1.59 13.40
CA TRP A 104 4.19 -2.19 12.30
C TRP A 104 3.31 -3.09 11.44
N GLU A 105 2.50 -3.97 12.03
CA GLU A 105 1.56 -4.85 11.32
C GLU A 105 0.51 -4.06 10.54
N ARG A 106 0.00 -2.98 11.13
CA ARG A 106 -0.91 -2.06 10.45
C ARG A 106 -0.28 -1.46 9.19
N VAL A 107 0.98 -1.02 9.27
CA VAL A 107 1.74 -0.51 8.11
C VAL A 107 1.92 -1.61 7.06
N GLN A 108 2.25 -2.86 7.45
CA GLN A 108 2.38 -3.97 6.50
C GLN A 108 1.04 -4.25 5.79
N THR A 109 -0.07 -4.20 6.51
CA THR A 109 -1.42 -4.38 5.93
C THR A 109 -1.75 -3.28 4.93
N LEU A 110 -1.48 -2.02 5.27
CA LEU A 110 -1.66 -0.89 4.36
C LEU A 110 -0.80 -1.03 3.10
N ARG A 111 0.43 -1.53 3.22
CA ARG A 111 1.37 -1.72 2.10
C ARG A 111 0.99 -2.87 1.17
N LYS A 112 0.27 -3.88 1.65
CA LYS A 112 -0.26 -4.96 0.79
C LYS A 112 -1.30 -4.45 -0.22
N THR A 113 -1.92 -3.32 0.09
CA THR A 113 -2.89 -2.69 -0.80
C THR A 113 -2.15 -1.82 -1.81
N ILE A 114 -2.10 -2.27 -3.07
CA ILE A 114 -1.50 -1.50 -4.16
C ILE A 114 -2.42 -0.32 -4.46
N ARG A 115 -1.98 0.88 -4.07
CA ARG A 115 -2.63 2.13 -4.44
C ARG A 115 -1.91 2.69 -5.67
N ARG A 116 -2.56 2.65 -6.82
CA ARG A 116 -2.08 3.41 -7.98
C ARG A 116 -2.45 4.88 -7.74
N THR A 117 -1.45 5.76 -7.73
CA THR A 117 -1.71 7.19 -7.88
C THR A 117 -2.21 7.41 -9.30
N ASP A 118 -3.32 8.10 -9.45
CA ASP A 118 -3.74 8.57 -10.75
C ASP A 118 -2.79 9.66 -11.29
N THR A 119 -3.03 10.07 -12.53
CA THR A 119 -2.27 11.16 -13.17
C THR A 119 -2.42 12.52 -12.47
N ILE A 120 -3.37 12.66 -11.56
CA ILE A 120 -3.66 13.88 -10.78
C ILE A 120 -2.88 13.91 -9.45
N GLY A 121 -2.25 12.78 -9.07
CA GLY A 121 -1.38 12.69 -7.89
C GLY A 121 -2.11 12.47 -6.55
N THR A 122 -3.44 12.41 -6.55
CA THR A 122 -4.25 12.11 -5.36
C THR A 122 -4.91 10.75 -5.49
N ALA A 123 -4.57 9.82 -4.59
CA ALA A 123 -5.24 8.52 -4.54
C ALA A 123 -6.71 8.69 -4.12
N ASN A 124 -7.63 7.99 -4.78
CA ASN A 124 -9.02 7.93 -4.33
C ASN A 124 -9.07 7.21 -2.98
N PRO A 125 -9.80 7.72 -1.97
CA PRO A 125 -9.88 7.14 -0.62
C PRO A 125 -10.22 5.65 -0.58
N LEU A 126 -11.05 5.19 -1.50
CA LEU A 126 -11.52 3.80 -1.57
C LEU A 126 -10.63 2.90 -2.42
N THR A 127 -9.50 3.40 -2.92
CA THR A 127 -8.56 2.59 -3.73
C THR A 127 -8.04 1.41 -2.90
N GLY A 128 -8.26 0.20 -3.41
CA GLY A 128 -7.85 -1.05 -2.76
C GLY A 128 -8.79 -1.57 -1.68
N LEU A 129 -9.88 -0.86 -1.39
CA LEU A 129 -10.94 -1.28 -0.46
C LEU A 129 -12.17 -1.85 -1.18
N MET A 130 -12.30 -1.62 -2.48
CA MET A 130 -13.41 -2.10 -3.27
C MET A 130 -13.08 -3.41 -3.98
N PHE A 131 -14.04 -4.34 -3.94
CA PHE A 131 -13.94 -5.67 -4.55
C PHE A 131 -15.17 -5.94 -5.40
N CYS A 132 -14.99 -6.65 -6.50
CA CYS A 132 -16.09 -7.12 -7.32
C CYS A 132 -16.88 -8.20 -6.57
N ALA A 133 -18.20 -8.07 -6.49
CA ALA A 133 -19.06 -9.03 -5.79
C ALA A 133 -19.05 -10.41 -6.45
N ASP A 134 -18.93 -10.48 -7.77
CA ASP A 134 -19.00 -11.74 -8.53
C ASP A 134 -17.70 -12.53 -8.48
N CYS A 135 -16.56 -11.87 -8.70
CA CYS A 135 -15.28 -12.58 -8.81
C CYS A 135 -14.30 -12.35 -7.65
N GLY A 136 -14.66 -11.51 -6.67
CA GLY A 136 -13.79 -11.16 -5.54
C GLY A 136 -12.53 -10.37 -5.90
N ALA A 137 -12.32 -10.03 -7.17
CA ALA A 137 -11.13 -9.27 -7.58
C ALA A 137 -11.25 -7.79 -7.16
N LYS A 138 -10.11 -7.15 -6.92
CA LYS A 138 -10.07 -5.72 -6.60
C LYS A 138 -10.63 -4.90 -7.75
N MET A 139 -11.35 -3.82 -7.42
CA MET A 139 -11.79 -2.83 -8.38
C MET A 139 -10.79 -1.67 -8.42
N TYR A 140 -10.38 -1.28 -9.62
CA TYR A 140 -9.45 -0.18 -9.84
C TYR A 140 -10.21 1.09 -10.21
N ASN A 141 -9.79 2.20 -9.60
CA ASN A 141 -10.32 3.50 -9.96
C ASN A 141 -9.65 4.01 -11.25
N HIS A 142 -10.46 4.34 -12.23
CA HIS A 142 -10.04 4.95 -13.48
C HIS A 142 -10.54 6.39 -13.56
N ARG A 143 -9.58 7.32 -13.59
CA ARG A 143 -9.83 8.74 -13.80
C ARG A 143 -9.26 9.18 -15.13
N GLY A 144 -10.01 9.95 -15.87
CA GLY A 144 -9.58 10.53 -17.14
C GLY A 144 -10.31 11.82 -17.41
N LYS A 145 -9.58 12.81 -17.92
CA LYS A 145 -10.21 14.05 -18.38
C LYS A 145 -11.00 13.79 -19.66
N ALA A 146 -12.06 14.57 -19.86
CA ALA A 146 -12.83 14.59 -21.08
C ALA A 146 -11.91 14.70 -22.30
N GLY A 147 -11.94 13.69 -23.13
CA GLY A 147 -11.25 13.66 -24.42
C GLY A 147 -12.23 13.91 -25.57
N ASN A 148 -11.71 14.13 -26.77
CA ASN A 148 -12.55 14.20 -27.94
C ASN A 148 -13.17 12.83 -28.25
N ALA A 149 -14.48 12.79 -28.43
CA ALA A 149 -15.15 11.58 -28.86
C ALA A 149 -14.75 11.28 -30.31
N ARG A 150 -14.53 10.00 -30.62
CA ARG A 150 -14.21 9.50 -31.95
C ARG A 150 -15.35 8.61 -32.43
N ASP A 151 -15.60 8.64 -33.76
CA ASP A 151 -16.55 7.73 -34.40
C ASP A 151 -15.95 6.30 -34.48
N TRP A 152 -16.73 5.37 -35.04
CA TRP A 152 -16.30 3.98 -35.24
C TRP A 152 -15.07 3.84 -36.17
N ALA A 153 -14.79 4.84 -37.02
CA ALA A 153 -13.63 4.89 -37.90
C ALA A 153 -12.44 5.66 -37.27
N GLY A 154 -12.54 6.02 -35.96
CA GLY A 154 -11.49 6.70 -35.22
C GLY A 154 -11.41 8.22 -35.50
N ARG A 155 -12.34 8.81 -36.23
CA ARG A 155 -12.35 10.24 -36.58
C ARG A 155 -12.97 11.08 -35.47
N PRO A 156 -12.45 12.29 -35.17
CA PRO A 156 -13.00 13.14 -34.11
C PRO A 156 -14.43 13.59 -34.50
N THR A 157 -15.37 13.38 -33.56
CA THR A 157 -16.79 13.76 -33.76
C THR A 157 -17.10 15.20 -33.37
N GLY A 158 -16.13 15.98 -32.92
CA GLY A 158 -16.34 17.32 -32.37
C GLY A 158 -17.00 17.36 -30.98
N LYS A 159 -17.46 16.22 -30.45
CA LYS A 159 -18.06 16.12 -29.12
C LYS A 159 -16.98 15.77 -28.09
N LYS A 160 -17.09 16.32 -26.89
CA LYS A 160 -16.26 15.88 -25.73
C LYS A 160 -16.93 14.69 -25.05
N ARG A 161 -16.12 13.70 -24.66
CA ARG A 161 -16.56 12.65 -23.73
C ARG A 161 -16.66 13.26 -22.33
N PRO A 162 -17.58 12.78 -21.48
CA PRO A 162 -17.59 13.19 -20.08
C PRO A 162 -16.30 12.75 -19.38
N ASP A 163 -15.95 13.44 -18.31
CA ASP A 163 -14.86 13.00 -17.44
C ASP A 163 -15.18 11.59 -16.91
N ARG A 164 -14.15 10.75 -16.90
CA ARG A 164 -14.25 9.39 -16.38
C ARG A 164 -13.74 9.40 -14.94
N ASP A 165 -14.57 8.99 -14.00
CA ASP A 165 -14.20 8.72 -12.62
C ASP A 165 -15.07 7.56 -12.11
N GLU A 166 -14.53 6.34 -12.24
CA GLU A 166 -15.27 5.11 -11.99
C GLU A 166 -14.36 4.00 -11.50
N TYR A 167 -14.93 3.05 -10.79
CA TYR A 167 -14.26 1.82 -10.41
C TYR A 167 -14.63 0.69 -11.36
N ASN A 168 -13.63 -0.01 -11.90
CA ASN A 168 -13.79 -1.16 -12.78
C ASN A 168 -13.21 -2.42 -12.14
N CYS A 169 -13.84 -3.56 -12.39
CA CYS A 169 -13.31 -4.86 -12.01
C CYS A 169 -11.96 -5.11 -12.69
N SER A 170 -10.90 -5.37 -11.90
CA SER A 170 -9.56 -5.61 -12.46
C SER A 170 -9.47 -6.87 -13.32
N ARG A 171 -10.26 -7.90 -13.00
CA ARG A 171 -10.29 -9.15 -13.78
C ARG A 171 -10.95 -8.96 -15.14
N TYR A 172 -11.92 -8.06 -15.26
CA TYR A 172 -12.48 -7.65 -16.54
C TYR A 172 -11.49 -6.80 -17.34
N ASP A 173 -10.91 -5.79 -16.71
CA ASP A 173 -10.02 -4.81 -17.36
C ASP A 173 -8.71 -5.44 -17.87
N LEU A 174 -8.19 -6.46 -17.17
CA LEU A 174 -6.96 -7.18 -17.49
C LEU A 174 -7.21 -8.54 -18.17
N GLY A 175 -8.46 -8.97 -18.22
CA GLY A 175 -8.84 -10.34 -18.58
C GLY A 175 -8.39 -10.80 -19.96
N ASN A 176 -8.38 -9.90 -20.94
CA ASN A 176 -7.96 -10.22 -22.31
C ASN A 176 -6.45 -10.46 -22.47
N GLN A 177 -5.65 -10.20 -21.43
CA GLN A 177 -4.19 -10.25 -21.51
C GLN A 177 -3.54 -11.28 -20.58
N HIS A 178 -4.21 -11.65 -19.47
CA HIS A 178 -3.52 -12.36 -18.38
C HIS A 178 -4.32 -13.50 -17.69
N PHE A 179 -5.60 -13.70 -18.01
CA PHE A 179 -6.43 -14.69 -17.30
C PHE A 179 -7.31 -15.49 -18.27
N ASP A 180 -7.36 -16.79 -18.07
CA ASP A 180 -8.28 -17.70 -18.79
C ASP A 180 -9.74 -17.51 -18.32
N ASP A 181 -9.95 -16.88 -17.17
CA ASP A 181 -11.23 -16.71 -16.48
C ASP A 181 -11.54 -15.21 -16.36
N TYR A 182 -12.38 -14.65 -17.25
CA TYR A 182 -12.75 -13.26 -17.17
C TYR A 182 -13.99 -13.05 -16.31
N CYS A 183 -14.08 -11.88 -15.73
CA CYS A 183 -15.31 -11.36 -15.16
C CYS A 183 -16.11 -10.60 -16.22
N THR A 184 -17.41 -10.49 -16.05
CA THR A 184 -18.25 -9.60 -16.85
C THR A 184 -17.96 -8.13 -16.51
N THR A 185 -18.47 -7.20 -17.33
CA THR A 185 -18.27 -5.76 -17.12
C THR A 185 -18.92 -5.29 -15.83
N HIS A 186 -18.12 -4.98 -14.84
CA HIS A 186 -18.59 -4.37 -13.59
C HIS A 186 -17.90 -3.03 -13.41
N LEU A 187 -18.68 -1.98 -13.51
CA LEU A 187 -18.22 -0.61 -13.29
C LEU A 187 -19.22 0.16 -12.42
N ILE A 188 -18.72 1.03 -11.58
CA ILE A 188 -19.53 1.94 -10.77
C ILE A 188 -18.86 3.31 -10.71
N ARG A 189 -19.63 4.38 -10.87
CA ARG A 189 -19.10 5.74 -10.77
C ARG A 189 -18.68 6.07 -9.34
N THR A 190 -17.54 6.72 -9.18
CA THR A 190 -17.02 7.13 -7.86
C THR A 190 -18.03 8.00 -7.08
N ALA A 191 -18.75 8.89 -7.77
CA ALA A 191 -19.78 9.72 -7.14
C ALA A 191 -20.87 8.88 -6.47
N VAL A 192 -21.37 7.84 -7.15
CA VAL A 192 -22.40 6.95 -6.61
C VAL A 192 -21.89 6.17 -5.40
N VAL A 193 -20.66 5.67 -5.45
CA VAL A 193 -20.05 4.97 -4.32
C VAL A 193 -19.90 5.88 -3.12
N ASN A 194 -19.45 7.11 -3.33
CA ASN A 194 -19.29 8.09 -2.25
C ASN A 194 -20.65 8.46 -1.61
N GLU A 195 -21.70 8.58 -2.42
CA GLU A 195 -23.05 8.87 -1.93
C GLU A 195 -23.58 7.71 -1.07
N LEU A 196 -23.51 6.48 -1.58
CA LEU A 196 -23.91 5.28 -0.83
C LEU A 196 -23.11 5.10 0.47
N LEU A 197 -21.81 5.35 0.43
CA LEU A 197 -20.99 5.26 1.62
C LEU A 197 -21.33 6.32 2.64
N LEU A 198 -21.58 7.55 2.20
CA LEU A 198 -21.99 8.64 3.09
C LEU A 198 -23.33 8.35 3.76
N GLU A 199 -24.29 7.78 3.02
CA GLU A 199 -25.59 7.36 3.54
C GLU A 199 -25.43 6.27 4.60
N ALA A 200 -24.68 5.21 4.31
CA ALA A 200 -24.39 4.15 5.26
C ALA A 200 -23.68 4.65 6.53
N ILE A 201 -22.72 5.59 6.39
CA ILE A 201 -22.04 6.20 7.56
C ILE A 201 -23.04 6.99 8.40
N LYS A 202 -23.94 7.77 7.78
CA LYS A 202 -24.96 8.51 8.51
C LYS A 202 -25.89 7.58 9.28
N GLU A 203 -26.38 6.50 8.66
CA GLU A 203 -27.21 5.51 9.33
C GLU A 203 -26.52 4.89 10.55
N VAL A 204 -25.24 4.52 10.40
CA VAL A 204 -24.45 3.98 11.52
C VAL A 204 -24.25 5.02 12.63
N CYS A 205 -23.99 6.27 12.27
CA CYS A 205 -23.85 7.36 13.26
C CYS A 205 -25.17 7.61 14.01
N ASP A 206 -26.28 7.66 13.30
CA ASP A 206 -27.59 7.85 13.88
C ASP A 206 -27.97 6.68 14.80
N TYR A 207 -27.69 5.45 14.39
CA TYR A 207 -27.87 4.28 15.22
C TYR A 207 -26.98 4.33 16.48
N ALA A 208 -25.71 4.68 16.34
CA ALA A 208 -24.77 4.78 17.47
C ALA A 208 -25.19 5.85 18.47
N GLN A 209 -25.72 7.00 18.01
CA GLN A 209 -26.22 8.06 18.88
C GLN A 209 -27.51 7.70 19.62
N ASN A 210 -28.39 6.99 18.95
CA ASN A 210 -29.71 6.62 19.54
C ASN A 210 -29.63 5.36 20.41
N ASN A 211 -28.64 4.49 20.23
CA ASN A 211 -28.49 3.19 20.88
C ASN A 211 -27.04 2.94 21.36
N GLU A 212 -26.47 3.90 22.07
CA GLU A 212 -25.04 3.90 22.45
C GLU A 212 -24.61 2.60 23.17
N ALA A 213 -25.38 2.16 24.16
CA ALA A 213 -25.03 0.97 24.95
C ALA A 213 -25.05 -0.32 24.10
N GLU A 214 -26.02 -0.46 23.22
CA GLU A 214 -26.15 -1.61 22.32
C GLU A 214 -25.03 -1.58 21.24
N PHE A 215 -24.79 -0.42 20.67
CA PHE A 215 -23.70 -0.22 19.69
C PHE A 215 -22.33 -0.57 20.29
N MET A 216 -22.05 -0.10 21.50
CA MET A 216 -20.81 -0.45 22.20
C MET A 216 -20.68 -1.95 22.48
N ALA A 217 -21.75 -2.61 22.89
CA ALA A 217 -21.77 -4.05 23.10
C ALA A 217 -21.47 -4.83 21.80
N GLN A 218 -22.06 -4.42 20.67
CA GLN A 218 -21.82 -5.03 19.37
C GLN A 218 -20.37 -4.82 18.88
N VAL A 219 -19.81 -3.62 19.06
CA VAL A 219 -18.41 -3.32 18.69
C VAL A 219 -17.43 -4.14 19.52
N CYS A 220 -17.64 -4.25 20.84
CA CYS A 220 -16.81 -5.07 21.72
C CYS A 220 -16.85 -6.55 21.32
N SER A 221 -18.04 -7.12 21.13
CA SER A 221 -18.23 -8.50 20.69
C SER A 221 -17.56 -8.77 19.32
N ALA A 222 -17.74 -7.88 18.34
CA ALA A 222 -17.08 -8.02 17.04
C ALA A 222 -15.54 -7.91 17.12
N SER A 223 -15.03 -7.14 18.06
CA SER A 223 -13.58 -7.04 18.32
C SER A 223 -13.03 -8.34 18.91
N GLU A 224 -13.71 -8.92 19.91
CA GLU A 224 -13.37 -10.20 20.53
C GLU A 224 -13.39 -11.35 19.53
N ASP A 225 -14.40 -11.40 18.66
CA ASP A 225 -14.50 -12.40 17.59
C ASP A 225 -13.34 -12.30 16.59
N ARG A 226 -12.92 -11.09 16.24
CA ARG A 226 -11.76 -10.88 15.37
C ARG A 226 -10.48 -11.34 16.03
N GLN A 227 -10.28 -11.04 17.32
CA GLN A 227 -9.11 -11.49 18.06
C GLN A 227 -9.09 -13.01 18.20
N ALA A 228 -10.23 -13.65 18.50
CA ALA A 228 -10.34 -15.09 18.58
C ALA A 228 -10.07 -15.80 17.23
N LYS A 229 -10.53 -15.23 16.11
CA LYS A 229 -10.23 -15.73 14.76
C LYS A 229 -8.75 -15.55 14.40
N ALA A 230 -8.13 -14.44 14.77
CA ALA A 230 -6.72 -14.21 14.55
C ALA A 230 -5.84 -15.17 15.37
N ALA A 231 -6.22 -15.45 16.61
CA ALA A 231 -5.52 -16.41 17.47
C ALA A 231 -5.62 -17.87 16.99
N LYS A 232 -6.69 -18.24 16.27
CA LYS A 232 -6.88 -19.59 15.69
C LYS A 232 -6.18 -19.76 14.34
N ALA A 233 -5.69 -18.69 13.73
CA ALA A 233 -5.02 -18.70 12.43
C ALA A 233 -3.48 -18.75 12.54
N ILE A 234 -2.96 -18.84 13.76
CA ILE A 234 -1.55 -19.06 14.13
C ILE A 234 -1.38 -20.53 14.54
#